data_7852c5b47017902b50379048d52ab277
#
_entry.id   7852c5b47017902b50379048d52ab277
#
_cell.length_a   1.000
_cell.length_b   1.000
_cell.length_c   1.000
_cell.angle_alpha   90.00
_cell.angle_beta   90.00
_cell.angle_gamma   90.00
#
_symmetry.space_group_name_H-M   'P 1'
#
loop_
_entity.id
_entity.type
_entity.pdbx_description
1 polymer ?
#
loop_
_entity_poly.entity_id
_entity_poly.type
_entity_poly.pdbx_seq_one_letter_code
_entity_poly.pdbx_strand_id
1 'polypeptide(L)'
;MPASSAPSAPRVIDSRVTGVRLHELREVKDARGDLCVAEVGVDLPFAVRRSFLVYKVPSAELRGAHAHRRCGQFLQAVAGSIHVIADDGRQREEFCLDRPSLGLYLPPMTWGIQHRYTQGAVLLVLASDPYDPADYIRDYDEFLALRRAGGAP
;
A
#
# COMPACT_ATOMS: atom_id res chain seq x y z
N MET A 1 -15.05 30.97 -15.68
CA MET A 1 -14.77 29.53 -15.54
C MET A 1 -13.37 29.40 -15.00
N PRO A 2 -13.17 28.88 -13.80
CA PRO A 2 -11.83 28.50 -13.41
C PRO A 2 -11.38 27.38 -14.35
N ALA A 3 -10.20 27.55 -14.93
CA ALA A 3 -9.62 26.54 -15.79
C ALA A 3 -9.44 25.24 -15.00
N SER A 4 -9.96 24.16 -15.55
CA SER A 4 -9.59 22.82 -15.07
C SER A 4 -8.07 22.73 -15.12
N SER A 5 -7.42 22.54 -13.97
CA SER A 5 -5.99 22.28 -13.96
C SER A 5 -5.74 20.99 -14.75
N ALA A 6 -4.76 21.01 -15.64
CA ALA A 6 -4.37 19.84 -16.37
C ALA A 6 -4.11 18.67 -15.35
N PRO A 7 -4.51 17.43 -15.67
CA PRO A 7 -4.27 16.31 -14.77
C PRO A 7 -2.77 16.21 -14.47
N SER A 8 -2.42 16.02 -13.20
CA SER A 8 -1.04 15.78 -12.82
C SER A 8 -0.58 14.44 -13.43
N ALA A 9 0.63 14.42 -14.00
CA ALA A 9 1.20 13.19 -14.51
C ALA A 9 1.44 12.21 -13.35
N PRO A 10 1.13 10.92 -13.53
CA PRO A 10 1.46 9.91 -12.52
C PRO A 10 2.98 9.80 -12.36
N ARG A 11 3.42 9.56 -11.12
CA ARG A 11 4.83 9.39 -10.81
C ARG A 11 5.01 8.18 -9.90
N VAL A 12 6.07 7.41 -10.13
CA VAL A 12 6.44 6.26 -9.32
C VAL A 12 7.78 6.53 -8.66
N ILE A 13 7.84 6.33 -7.35
CA ILE A 13 9.04 6.50 -6.55
C ILE A 13 9.44 5.13 -6.01
N ASP A 14 10.62 4.66 -6.41
CA ASP A 14 11.16 3.42 -5.89
C ASP A 14 11.61 3.59 -4.43
N SER A 15 11.24 2.63 -3.59
CA SER A 15 11.71 2.55 -2.21
C SER A 15 13.07 1.86 -2.14
N ARG A 16 13.79 2.10 -1.06
CA ARG A 16 14.97 1.28 -0.72
C ARG A 16 14.57 -0.15 -0.29
N VAL A 17 13.31 -0.38 0.05
CA VAL A 17 12.78 -1.72 0.32
C VAL A 17 12.49 -2.41 -1.00
N THR A 18 12.99 -3.63 -1.17
CA THR A 18 12.96 -4.36 -2.45
C THR A 18 11.54 -4.46 -3.03
N GLY A 19 11.36 -3.91 -4.23
CA GLY A 19 10.12 -4.00 -4.99
C GLY A 19 8.97 -3.12 -4.49
N VAL A 20 9.14 -2.45 -3.36
CA VAL A 20 8.16 -1.51 -2.81
C VAL A 20 8.21 -0.21 -3.60
N ARG A 21 7.05 0.31 -3.99
CA ARG A 21 6.92 1.52 -4.78
C ARG A 21 5.81 2.41 -4.24
N LEU A 22 6.09 3.70 -4.15
CA LEU A 22 5.10 4.72 -3.86
C LEU A 22 4.64 5.35 -5.17
N HIS A 23 3.33 5.27 -5.42
CA HIS A 23 2.71 5.82 -6.61
C HIS A 23 2.03 7.14 -6.26
N GLU A 24 2.42 8.19 -6.94
CA GLU A 24 1.60 9.40 -7.03
C GLU A 24 0.66 9.23 -8.22
N LEU A 25 -0.61 8.95 -7.92
CA LEU A 25 -1.62 8.67 -8.93
C LEU A 25 -2.04 9.95 -9.64
N ARG A 26 -2.48 9.81 -10.89
CA ARG A 26 -3.05 10.91 -11.64
C ARG A 26 -4.29 11.45 -10.93
N GLU A 27 -4.35 12.76 -10.78
CA GLU A 27 -5.48 13.47 -10.21
C GLU A 27 -6.10 14.41 -11.23
N VAL A 28 -7.42 14.54 -11.18
CA VAL A 28 -8.17 15.55 -11.89
C VAL A 28 -8.91 16.38 -10.85
N LYS A 29 -8.68 17.70 -10.85
CA LYS A 29 -9.26 18.64 -9.88
C LYS A 29 -10.06 19.70 -10.61
N ASP A 30 -11.33 19.85 -10.25
CA ASP A 30 -12.19 20.91 -10.78
C ASP A 30 -13.25 21.32 -9.74
N ALA A 31 -14.13 22.25 -10.13
CA ALA A 31 -15.17 22.77 -9.23
C ALA A 31 -16.18 21.72 -8.75
N ARG A 32 -16.24 20.55 -9.38
CA ARG A 32 -17.13 19.45 -9.00
C ARG A 32 -16.50 18.51 -7.95
N GLY A 33 -15.19 18.64 -7.70
CA GLY A 33 -14.43 17.82 -6.80
C GLY A 33 -13.18 17.24 -7.44
N ASP A 34 -12.50 16.40 -6.68
CA ASP A 34 -11.24 15.77 -7.08
C ASP A 34 -11.46 14.29 -7.40
N LEU A 35 -10.71 13.80 -8.39
CA LEU A 35 -10.71 12.40 -8.81
C LEU A 35 -9.28 11.92 -8.94
N CYS A 36 -8.96 10.74 -8.40
CA CYS A 36 -7.69 10.08 -8.69
C CYS A 36 -7.95 8.71 -9.30
N VAL A 37 -7.00 8.24 -10.12
CA VAL A 37 -7.15 7.02 -10.90
C VAL A 37 -6.03 6.05 -10.57
N ALA A 38 -6.40 4.79 -10.24
CA ALA A 38 -5.49 3.65 -10.19
C ALA A 38 -5.98 2.63 -11.23
N GLU A 39 -5.24 2.50 -12.32
CA GLU A 39 -5.62 1.65 -13.45
C GLU A 39 -4.80 0.37 -13.47
N VAL A 40 -5.49 -0.76 -13.60
CA VAL A 40 -4.83 -2.07 -13.71
C VAL A 40 -3.98 -2.12 -14.98
N GLY A 41 -2.73 -2.58 -14.83
CA GLY A 41 -1.77 -2.64 -15.94
C GLY A 41 -1.04 -1.33 -16.23
N VAL A 42 -1.44 -0.23 -15.62
CA VAL A 42 -0.77 1.09 -15.70
C VAL A 42 -0.16 1.45 -14.35
N ASP A 43 -0.99 1.59 -13.32
CA ASP A 43 -0.55 1.92 -11.95
C ASP A 43 -0.43 0.67 -11.09
N LEU A 44 -1.43 -0.22 -11.21
CA LEU A 44 -1.49 -1.47 -10.45
C LEU A 44 -0.76 -2.57 -11.22
N PRO A 45 0.29 -3.19 -10.65
CA PRO A 45 1.06 -4.24 -11.34
C PRO A 45 0.40 -5.61 -11.30
N PHE A 46 -0.88 -5.70 -10.94
CA PHE A 46 -1.64 -6.94 -10.85
C PHE A 46 -3.13 -6.70 -11.13
N ALA A 47 -3.83 -7.75 -11.53
CA ALA A 47 -5.29 -7.75 -11.57
C ALA A 47 -5.84 -7.86 -10.15
N VAL A 48 -6.76 -6.96 -9.79
CA VAL A 48 -7.37 -6.94 -8.45
C VAL A 48 -8.34 -8.11 -8.32
N ARG A 49 -8.10 -8.99 -7.35
CA ARG A 49 -8.94 -10.15 -7.06
C ARG A 49 -9.67 -10.04 -5.72
N ARG A 50 -9.26 -9.08 -4.88
CA ARG A 50 -9.87 -8.82 -3.58
C ARG A 50 -9.64 -7.37 -3.22
N SER A 51 -10.64 -6.75 -2.60
CA SER A 51 -10.49 -5.45 -1.95
C SER A 51 -11.03 -5.52 -0.53
N PHE A 52 -10.44 -4.77 0.36
CA PHE A 52 -10.97 -4.62 1.71
C PHE A 52 -10.66 -3.24 2.28
N LEU A 53 -11.47 -2.84 3.24
CA LEU A 53 -11.33 -1.58 3.95
C LEU A 53 -10.95 -1.85 5.41
N VAL A 54 -10.04 -1.03 5.93
CA VAL A 54 -9.70 -1.01 7.35
C VAL A 54 -10.07 0.36 7.89
N TYR A 55 -10.92 0.40 8.89
CA TYR A 55 -11.44 1.65 9.43
C TYR A 55 -11.80 1.51 10.90
N LYS A 56 -12.06 2.63 11.56
CA LYS A 56 -12.32 2.69 13.00
C LYS A 56 -11.19 2.08 13.86
N VAL A 57 -9.96 2.18 13.38
CA VAL A 57 -8.79 1.73 14.12
C VAL A 57 -8.42 2.77 15.15
N PRO A 58 -8.34 2.43 16.44
CA PRO A 58 -7.81 3.36 17.44
C PRO A 58 -6.38 3.77 17.08
N SER A 59 -6.04 5.05 17.24
CA SER A 59 -4.76 5.59 16.76
C SER A 59 -3.52 4.98 17.42
N ALA A 60 -3.68 4.38 18.62
CA ALA A 60 -2.62 3.68 19.32
C ALA A 60 -2.42 2.23 18.86
N GLU A 61 -3.32 1.69 18.02
CA GLU A 61 -3.27 0.30 17.60
C GLU A 61 -2.43 0.10 16.35
N LEU A 62 -1.81 -1.08 16.24
CA LEU A 62 -1.16 -1.56 15.05
C LEU A 62 -2.06 -2.55 14.32
N ARG A 63 -1.96 -2.54 13.00
CA ARG A 63 -2.56 -3.57 12.16
C ARG A 63 -1.53 -4.08 11.16
N GLY A 64 -1.84 -5.23 10.52
CA GLY A 64 -0.87 -5.90 9.68
C GLY A 64 0.10 -6.71 10.55
N ALA A 65 1.39 -6.36 10.56
CA ALA A 65 2.46 -7.12 11.17
C ALA A 65 2.51 -8.55 10.60
N HIS A 66 2.52 -8.62 9.27
CA HIS A 66 2.62 -9.87 8.53
C HIS A 66 3.21 -9.62 7.12
N ALA A 67 3.56 -10.70 6.47
CA ALA A 67 3.88 -10.72 5.04
C ALA A 67 2.97 -11.71 4.32
N HIS A 68 2.99 -11.65 3.01
CA HIS A 68 2.31 -12.61 2.12
C HIS A 68 3.33 -13.37 1.29
N ARG A 69 3.09 -14.64 1.09
CA ARG A 69 3.97 -15.47 0.24
C ARG A 69 3.79 -15.15 -1.23
N ARG A 70 2.54 -14.93 -1.67
CA ARG A 70 2.17 -14.75 -3.08
C ARG A 70 1.41 -13.46 -3.37
N CYS A 71 0.62 -12.98 -2.41
CA CYS A 71 -0.26 -11.84 -2.62
C CYS A 71 0.52 -10.52 -2.63
N GLY A 72 0.35 -9.75 -3.69
CA GLY A 72 0.74 -8.35 -3.73
C GLY A 72 -0.41 -7.47 -3.26
N GLN A 73 -0.10 -6.32 -2.67
CA GLN A 73 -1.09 -5.38 -2.15
C GLN A 73 -0.79 -3.96 -2.60
N PHE A 74 -1.86 -3.19 -2.81
CA PHE A 74 -1.79 -1.78 -3.11
C PHE A 74 -2.66 -1.03 -2.09
N LEU A 75 -2.04 -0.12 -1.34
CA LEU A 75 -2.64 0.54 -0.19
C LEU A 75 -2.88 2.02 -0.47
N GLN A 76 -4.09 2.50 -0.17
CA GLN A 76 -4.46 3.93 -0.27
C GLN A 76 -5.21 4.35 0.98
N ALA A 77 -4.86 5.51 1.54
CA ALA A 77 -5.67 6.16 2.57
C ALA A 77 -6.74 7.00 1.87
N VAL A 78 -7.96 6.48 1.81
CA VAL A 78 -9.08 7.17 1.14
C VAL A 78 -9.73 8.22 2.01
N ALA A 79 -9.43 8.21 3.31
CA ALA A 79 -9.76 9.26 4.27
C ALA A 79 -8.69 9.29 5.37
N GLY A 80 -8.40 10.47 5.89
CA GLY A 80 -7.40 10.65 6.95
C GLY A 80 -5.98 10.31 6.50
N SER A 81 -5.15 9.93 7.46
CA SER A 81 -3.77 9.50 7.19
C SER A 81 -3.41 8.25 7.99
N ILE A 82 -2.50 7.47 7.42
CA ILE A 82 -2.04 6.19 7.94
C ILE A 82 -0.57 6.07 7.63
N HIS A 83 0.23 5.59 8.60
CA HIS A 83 1.62 5.25 8.36
C HIS A 83 1.75 3.77 8.06
N VAL A 84 2.58 3.42 7.09
CA VAL A 84 2.88 2.05 6.71
C VAL A 84 4.38 1.84 6.77
N ILE A 85 4.81 0.83 7.51
CA ILE A 85 6.19 0.37 7.53
C ILE A 85 6.29 -0.83 6.59
N ALA A 86 7.22 -0.77 5.64
CA ALA A 86 7.57 -1.87 4.77
C ALA A 86 8.99 -2.36 5.09
N ASP A 87 9.19 -3.68 5.06
CA ASP A 87 10.44 -4.32 5.46
C ASP A 87 10.68 -5.56 4.59
N ASP A 88 11.84 -5.65 3.95
CA ASP A 88 12.24 -6.80 3.14
C ASP A 88 13.20 -7.77 3.88
N GLY A 89 13.42 -7.54 5.16
CA GLY A 89 14.35 -8.31 5.98
C GLY A 89 15.76 -7.71 6.03
N ARG A 90 16.05 -6.68 5.24
CA ARG A 90 17.33 -5.95 5.22
C ARG A 90 17.13 -4.46 5.33
N GLN A 91 16.19 -3.92 4.56
CA GLN A 91 15.84 -2.51 4.52
C GLN A 91 14.43 -2.32 5.06
N ARG A 92 14.22 -1.21 5.75
CA ARG A 92 12.93 -0.81 6.29
C ARG A 92 12.68 0.65 5.97
N GLU A 93 11.45 0.98 5.57
CA GLU A 93 11.06 2.34 5.28
C GLU A 93 9.63 2.59 5.74
N GLU A 94 9.37 3.79 6.26
CA GLU A 94 8.04 4.21 6.69
C GLU A 94 7.48 5.23 5.71
N PHE A 95 6.21 5.04 5.36
CA PHE A 95 5.46 5.89 4.44
C PHE A 95 4.28 6.51 5.17
N CYS A 96 4.04 7.79 4.96
CA CYS A 96 2.82 8.44 5.41
C CYS A 96 1.86 8.55 4.22
N LEU A 97 0.76 7.80 4.27
CA LEU A 97 -0.32 7.91 3.30
C LEU A 97 -1.33 8.92 3.83
N ASP A 98 -1.31 10.13 3.32
CA ASP A 98 -2.08 11.26 3.85
C ASP A 98 -3.14 11.80 2.87
N ARG A 99 -3.27 11.16 1.69
CA ARG A 99 -4.26 11.53 0.67
C ARG A 99 -4.58 10.36 -0.25
N PRO A 100 -5.77 10.35 -0.89
CA PRO A 100 -6.18 9.24 -1.77
C PRO A 100 -5.27 9.00 -2.97
N SER A 101 -4.58 10.04 -3.45
CA SER A 101 -3.72 9.93 -4.64
C SER A 101 -2.35 9.31 -4.37
N LEU A 102 -2.04 8.94 -3.13
CA LEU A 102 -0.86 8.14 -2.81
C LEU A 102 -1.24 6.67 -2.71
N GLY A 103 -0.61 5.83 -3.53
CA GLY A 103 -0.75 4.38 -3.49
C GLY A 103 0.59 3.72 -3.17
N LEU A 104 0.62 2.83 -2.19
CA LEU A 104 1.81 2.08 -1.82
C LEU A 104 1.68 0.64 -2.29
N TYR A 105 2.58 0.22 -3.18
CA TYR A 105 2.67 -1.17 -3.61
C TYR A 105 3.61 -1.95 -2.70
N LEU A 106 3.07 -3.01 -2.10
CA LEU A 106 3.83 -4.00 -1.34
C LEU A 106 3.83 -5.31 -2.12
N PRO A 107 4.99 -5.72 -2.70
CA PRO A 107 5.07 -7.02 -3.38
C PRO A 107 4.98 -8.18 -2.38
N PRO A 108 4.77 -9.43 -2.86
CA PRO A 108 4.92 -10.60 -2.02
C PRO A 108 6.26 -10.60 -1.27
N MET A 109 6.30 -11.25 -0.14
CA MET A 109 7.49 -11.35 0.72
C MET A 109 7.99 -10.01 1.26
N THR A 110 7.06 -9.09 1.50
CA THR A 110 7.31 -7.82 2.18
C THR A 110 6.55 -7.80 3.50
N TRP A 111 7.24 -7.58 4.60
CA TRP A 111 6.62 -7.41 5.91
C TRP A 111 6.03 -6.01 6.00
N GLY A 112 4.75 -5.92 6.32
CA GLY A 112 4.03 -4.66 6.42
C GLY A 112 3.42 -4.46 7.80
N ILE A 113 3.51 -3.23 8.30
CA ILE A 113 2.85 -2.80 9.53
C ILE A 113 2.11 -1.50 9.22
N GLN A 114 0.86 -1.39 9.64
CA GLN A 114 0.08 -0.16 9.52
C GLN A 114 -0.16 0.37 10.92
N HIS A 115 0.05 1.67 11.12
CA HIS A 115 -0.11 2.33 12.39
C HIS A 115 -0.42 3.82 12.23
N ARG A 116 -0.61 4.52 13.35
CA ARG A 116 -0.91 5.96 13.37
C ARG A 116 -2.10 6.32 12.48
N TYR A 117 -3.16 5.53 12.60
CA TYR A 117 -4.44 5.88 11.97
C TYR A 117 -4.98 7.15 12.63
N THR A 118 -5.20 8.20 11.85
CA THR A 118 -5.91 9.38 12.36
C THR A 118 -7.38 9.05 12.58
N GLN A 119 -8.05 9.85 13.37
CA GLN A 119 -9.49 9.67 13.60
C GLN A 119 -10.25 9.77 12.28
N GLY A 120 -11.09 8.76 12.00
CA GLY A 120 -11.83 8.68 10.75
C GLY A 120 -11.01 8.19 9.55
N ALA A 121 -9.76 7.79 9.74
CA ALA A 121 -8.95 7.24 8.67
C ALA A 121 -9.55 5.96 8.10
N VAL A 122 -9.48 5.82 6.78
CA VAL A 122 -9.93 4.63 6.05
C VAL A 122 -8.83 4.19 5.11
N LEU A 123 -8.37 2.96 5.27
CA LEU A 123 -7.42 2.31 4.38
C LEU A 123 -8.16 1.43 3.39
N LEU A 124 -7.93 1.65 2.11
CA LEU A 124 -8.33 0.73 1.05
C LEU A 124 -7.13 -0.13 0.67
N VAL A 125 -7.31 -1.45 0.66
CA VAL A 125 -6.31 -2.40 0.18
C VAL A 125 -6.87 -3.14 -1.02
N LEU A 126 -6.13 -3.07 -2.13
CA LEU A 126 -6.36 -3.86 -3.33
C LEU A 126 -5.36 -5.01 -3.33
N ALA A 127 -5.81 -6.24 -3.52
CA ALA A 127 -4.99 -7.43 -3.41
C ALA A 127 -5.02 -8.26 -4.69
N SER A 128 -3.88 -8.86 -5.03
CA SER A 128 -3.73 -9.68 -6.23
C SER A 128 -4.39 -11.05 -6.12
N ASP A 129 -4.64 -11.54 -4.91
CA ASP A 129 -5.12 -12.89 -4.65
C ASP A 129 -6.37 -12.88 -3.77
N PRO A 130 -7.24 -13.90 -3.89
CA PRO A 130 -8.29 -14.15 -2.91
C PRO A 130 -7.72 -14.38 -1.52
N TYR A 131 -8.55 -14.25 -0.50
CA TYR A 131 -8.15 -14.55 0.87
C TYR A 131 -7.74 -16.02 1.00
N ASP A 132 -6.53 -16.24 1.48
CA ASP A 132 -5.99 -17.56 1.79
C ASP A 132 -5.14 -17.46 3.06
N PRO A 133 -5.57 -18.05 4.19
CA PRO A 133 -4.78 -17.99 5.43
C PRO A 133 -3.40 -18.61 5.30
N ALA A 134 -3.20 -19.58 4.38
CA ALA A 134 -1.90 -20.19 4.14
C ALA A 134 -0.89 -19.26 3.46
N ASP A 135 -1.35 -18.19 2.86
CA ASP A 135 -0.51 -17.16 2.23
C ASP A 135 0.18 -16.24 3.25
N TYR A 136 -0.34 -16.17 4.47
CA TYR A 136 0.16 -15.25 5.50
C TYR A 136 1.39 -15.82 6.20
N ILE A 137 2.35 -14.95 6.45
CA ILE A 137 3.49 -15.16 7.34
C ILE A 137 3.31 -14.20 8.50
N ARG A 138 3.00 -14.73 9.69
CA ARG A 138 2.62 -13.92 10.85
C ARG A 138 3.71 -13.82 11.91
N ASP A 139 4.78 -14.60 11.76
CA ASP A 139 5.95 -14.60 12.62
C ASP A 139 7.12 -13.94 11.90
N TYR A 140 7.72 -12.92 12.52
CA TYR A 140 8.79 -12.14 11.88
C TYR A 140 10.07 -12.95 11.71
N ASP A 141 10.39 -13.83 12.65
CA ASP A 141 11.58 -14.69 12.53
C ASP A 141 11.41 -15.70 11.40
N GLU A 142 10.21 -16.25 11.24
CA GLU A 142 9.86 -17.10 10.07
C GLU A 142 10.02 -16.30 8.77
N PHE A 143 9.53 -15.07 8.74
CA PHE A 143 9.68 -14.19 7.58
C PHE A 143 11.15 -13.98 7.23
N LEU A 144 11.99 -13.67 8.22
CA LEU A 144 13.42 -13.47 8.00
C LEU A 144 14.11 -14.74 7.47
N ALA A 145 13.73 -15.90 8.01
CA ALA A 145 14.27 -17.18 7.55
C ALA A 145 13.90 -17.47 6.10
N LEU A 146 12.64 -17.22 5.74
CA LEU A 146 12.16 -17.41 4.36
C LEU A 146 12.83 -16.44 3.39
N ARG A 147 13.07 -15.19 3.79
CA ARG A 147 13.79 -14.22 2.97
C ARG A 147 15.24 -14.65 2.70
N ARG A 148 15.92 -15.22 3.69
CA ARG A 148 17.29 -15.74 3.53
C ARG A 148 17.32 -16.97 2.62
N ALA A 149 16.34 -17.88 2.77
CA ALA A 149 16.25 -19.11 1.99
C ALA A 149 15.90 -18.84 0.51
N GLY A 150 15.12 -17.79 0.22
CA GLY A 150 14.74 -17.39 -1.12
C GLY A 150 15.86 -16.79 -1.96
N GLY A 151 17.07 -16.72 -1.41
CA GLY A 151 18.20 -16.07 -2.06
C GLY A 151 18.13 -14.55 -2.00
N ALA A 152 19.29 -13.92 -1.95
CA ALA A 152 19.37 -12.47 -1.95
C ALA A 152 19.02 -11.92 -3.32
N PRO A 153 18.28 -10.82 -3.41
CA PRO A 153 18.56 -9.87 -4.45
C PRO A 153 19.82 -9.11 -4.10
#